data_f112e6469021ab1f623a19c4060e1468
#
_entry.id   f112e6469021ab1f623a19c4060e1468
#
_cell.length_a   1.000
_cell.length_b   1.000
_cell.length_c   1.000
_cell.angle_alpha   90.00
_cell.angle_beta   90.00
_cell.angle_gamma   90.00
#
_symmetry.space_group_name_H-M   'P 1'
#
loop_
_entity.id
_entity.type
_entity.pdbx_description
1 polymer ?
#
loop_
_entity_poly.entity_id
_entity_poly.type
_entity_poly.pdbx_seq_one_letter_code
_entity_poly.pdbx_strand_id
1 'polypeptide(L)'
;MAKKLFATFAFILSGMTATAQEVDTITFRANLINKEYEVFMRINFYDNDVVVPGQELYGELPGYLQKERNSFTWVILDAKITSPREATLQMINDYGSDDLTAELEQKDDSTYVLRQLGGATLKVPKNGKWQKLPRTLEFKRKK
;
A
#
# COMPACT_ATOMS: atom_id res chain seq x y z
N MET A 1 -7.16 -32.80 45.34
CA MET A 1 -6.09 -31.83 45.09
C MET A 1 -5.65 -31.84 43.64
N ALA A 2 -5.33 -32.97 43.07
CA ALA A 2 -4.95 -33.03 41.65
C ALA A 2 -6.04 -32.55 40.72
N LYS A 3 -7.30 -32.78 41.04
CA LYS A 3 -8.44 -32.37 40.23
C LYS A 3 -8.53 -30.85 40.07
N LYS A 4 -8.17 -30.07 41.06
CA LYS A 4 -8.21 -28.61 40.97
C LYS A 4 -7.15 -28.07 40.01
N LEU A 5 -6.00 -28.70 40.00
CA LEU A 5 -4.92 -28.30 39.05
C LEU A 5 -5.31 -28.59 37.62
N PHE A 6 -5.96 -29.70 37.37
CA PHE A 6 -6.45 -30.02 36.00
C PHE A 6 -7.44 -29.00 35.51
N ALA A 7 -8.41 -28.62 36.31
CA ALA A 7 -9.42 -27.64 35.90
C ALA A 7 -8.77 -26.29 35.53
N THR A 8 -7.80 -25.84 36.33
CA THR A 8 -7.08 -24.60 36.06
C THR A 8 -6.32 -24.67 34.74
N PHE A 9 -5.66 -25.77 34.49
CA PHE A 9 -4.90 -25.95 33.28
C PHE A 9 -5.80 -25.92 32.03
N ALA A 10 -6.93 -26.62 32.06
CA ALA A 10 -7.88 -26.62 30.96
C ALA A 10 -8.41 -25.22 30.64
N PHE A 11 -8.67 -24.42 31.66
CA PHE A 11 -9.13 -23.05 31.52
C PHE A 11 -8.10 -22.19 30.76
N ILE A 12 -6.81 -22.34 31.09
CA ILE A 12 -5.73 -21.58 30.44
C ILE A 12 -5.67 -21.93 28.95
N LEU A 13 -5.79 -23.19 28.59
CA LEU A 13 -5.80 -23.61 27.19
C LEU A 13 -6.95 -22.97 26.42
N SER A 14 -8.13 -22.92 27.00
CA SER A 14 -9.27 -22.29 26.36
C SER A 14 -9.03 -20.79 26.12
N GLY A 15 -8.41 -20.11 27.08
CA GLY A 15 -8.06 -18.70 26.94
C GLY A 15 -7.08 -18.46 25.80
N MET A 16 -6.11 -19.34 25.60
CA MET A 16 -5.14 -19.20 24.52
C MET A 16 -5.77 -19.34 23.14
N THR A 17 -6.72 -20.27 22.97
CA THR A 17 -7.37 -20.44 21.66
C THR A 17 -8.28 -19.27 21.32
N ALA A 18 -8.81 -18.55 22.31
CA ALA A 18 -9.69 -17.41 22.08
C ALA A 18 -8.96 -16.16 21.56
N THR A 19 -7.62 -16.13 21.57
CA THR A 19 -6.84 -14.98 21.14
C THR A 19 -6.46 -15.01 19.67
N ALA A 20 -6.83 -16.04 18.92
CA ALA A 20 -6.55 -16.11 17.51
C ALA A 20 -7.27 -15.00 16.77
N GLN A 21 -6.57 -14.23 15.93
CA GLN A 21 -7.12 -13.12 15.16
C GLN A 21 -7.02 -13.41 13.67
N GLU A 22 -7.97 -12.86 12.94
CA GLU A 22 -7.94 -12.93 11.49
C GLU A 22 -6.85 -12.01 10.94
N VAL A 23 -6.23 -12.43 9.86
CA VAL A 23 -5.22 -11.64 9.16
C VAL A 23 -5.95 -10.76 8.13
N ASP A 24 -5.71 -9.45 8.19
CA ASP A 24 -6.24 -8.51 7.21
C ASP A 24 -5.48 -8.69 5.89
N THR A 25 -6.19 -9.01 4.82
CA THR A 25 -5.66 -9.12 3.47
C THR A 25 -6.40 -8.20 2.50
N ILE A 26 -7.14 -7.21 3.00
CA ILE A 26 -8.02 -6.36 2.20
C ILE A 26 -7.51 -4.92 2.13
N THR A 27 -7.07 -4.36 3.24
CA THR A 27 -6.69 -2.94 3.34
C THR A 27 -5.68 -2.53 2.26
N PHE A 28 -4.61 -3.30 2.12
CA PHE A 28 -3.54 -2.99 1.17
C PHE A 28 -3.56 -3.89 -0.07
N ARG A 29 -4.74 -4.32 -0.46
CA ARG A 29 -5.01 -4.98 -1.75
C ARG A 29 -6.15 -4.23 -2.39
N ALA A 30 -5.83 -3.28 -3.27
CA ALA A 30 -6.82 -2.32 -3.74
C ALA A 30 -6.42 -1.65 -5.04
N ASN A 31 -7.43 -1.14 -5.73
CA ASN A 31 -7.29 -0.16 -6.79
C ASN A 31 -7.77 1.18 -6.22
N LEU A 32 -6.90 2.18 -6.24
CA LEU A 32 -7.14 3.49 -5.65
C LEU A 32 -7.11 4.54 -6.73
N ILE A 33 -7.99 5.54 -6.67
CA ILE A 33 -8.01 6.61 -7.66
C ILE A 33 -8.03 7.98 -7.02
N ASN A 34 -7.38 8.94 -7.68
CA ASN A 34 -7.50 10.36 -7.40
C ASN A 34 -7.94 11.06 -8.70
N LYS A 35 -9.16 11.57 -8.70
CA LYS A 35 -9.75 12.18 -9.89
C LYS A 35 -9.19 13.55 -10.19
N GLU A 36 -8.81 14.30 -9.16
CA GLU A 36 -8.31 15.66 -9.32
C GLU A 36 -7.02 15.69 -10.15
N TYR A 37 -6.09 14.78 -9.86
CA TYR A 37 -4.81 14.71 -10.57
C TYR A 37 -4.78 13.61 -11.62
N GLU A 38 -5.87 12.88 -11.76
CA GLU A 38 -6.00 11.80 -12.74
C GLU A 38 -4.90 10.75 -12.60
N VAL A 39 -4.67 10.31 -11.37
CA VAL A 39 -3.72 9.24 -11.07
C VAL A 39 -4.43 8.11 -10.35
N PHE A 40 -3.87 6.92 -10.48
CA PHE A 40 -4.39 5.76 -9.78
C PHE A 40 -3.24 4.91 -9.25
N MET A 41 -3.55 4.09 -8.24
CA MET A 41 -2.62 3.10 -7.71
C MET A 41 -3.24 1.72 -7.79
N ARG A 42 -2.43 0.74 -8.11
CA ARG A 42 -2.79 -0.66 -7.98
C ARG A 42 -1.82 -1.29 -7.00
N ILE A 43 -2.32 -1.87 -5.91
CA ILE A 43 -1.48 -2.38 -4.84
C ILE A 43 -1.94 -3.75 -4.36
N ASN A 44 -0.97 -4.55 -3.93
CA ASN A 44 -1.18 -5.74 -3.10
C ASN A 44 0.08 -5.93 -2.27
N PHE A 45 0.08 -5.36 -1.07
CA PHE A 45 1.27 -5.42 -0.20
C PHE A 45 1.37 -6.73 0.57
N TYR A 46 0.36 -7.58 0.50
CA TYR A 46 0.39 -8.89 1.16
C TYR A 46 1.08 -9.93 0.29
N ASP A 47 0.76 -9.97 -1.00
CA ASP A 47 1.28 -10.97 -1.93
C ASP A 47 2.41 -10.45 -2.80
N ASN A 48 2.53 -9.12 -2.97
CA ASN A 48 3.52 -8.48 -3.85
C ASN A 48 3.52 -9.10 -5.25
N ASP A 49 2.33 -9.29 -5.81
CA ASP A 49 2.10 -10.01 -7.05
C ASP A 49 1.68 -9.12 -8.23
N VAL A 50 1.96 -7.83 -8.13
CA VAL A 50 1.58 -6.88 -9.16
C VAL A 50 2.69 -6.78 -10.21
N VAL A 51 2.35 -7.05 -11.47
CA VAL A 51 3.26 -6.80 -12.58
C VAL A 51 2.97 -5.42 -13.14
N VAL A 52 3.98 -4.56 -13.16
CA VAL A 52 3.82 -3.15 -13.55
C VAL A 52 3.86 -3.03 -15.07
N PRO A 53 2.81 -2.48 -15.69
CA PRO A 53 2.79 -2.33 -17.16
C PRO A 53 3.96 -1.48 -17.66
N GLY A 54 4.69 -1.99 -18.63
CA GLY A 54 5.88 -1.32 -19.18
C GLY A 54 7.14 -1.52 -18.36
N GLN A 55 7.05 -2.18 -17.20
CA GLN A 55 8.18 -2.43 -16.30
C GLN A 55 8.24 -3.91 -15.90
N GLU A 56 7.88 -4.80 -16.82
CA GLU A 56 7.77 -6.24 -16.56
C GLU A 56 9.08 -6.87 -16.13
N LEU A 57 10.22 -6.26 -16.45
CA LEU A 57 11.54 -6.75 -16.04
C LEU A 57 11.73 -6.75 -14.52
N TYR A 58 11.01 -5.90 -13.79
CA TYR A 58 11.04 -5.97 -12.33
C TYR A 58 10.34 -7.19 -11.77
N GLY A 59 9.49 -7.86 -12.58
CA GLY A 59 8.70 -8.98 -12.12
C GLY A 59 7.54 -8.55 -11.21
N GLU A 60 7.23 -9.38 -10.23
CA GLU A 60 6.12 -9.13 -9.30
C GLU A 60 6.56 -8.18 -8.19
N LEU A 61 5.75 -7.15 -7.93
CA LEU A 61 6.06 -6.05 -7.01
C LEU A 61 4.83 -5.71 -6.16
N PRO A 62 5.00 -4.89 -5.11
CA PRO A 62 3.87 -4.44 -4.30
C PRO A 62 2.83 -3.63 -5.05
N GLY A 63 3.23 -2.88 -6.09
CA GLY A 63 2.28 -2.09 -6.85
C GLY A 63 2.91 -0.94 -7.60
N TYR A 64 2.04 -0.01 -8.03
CA TYR A 64 2.49 1.16 -8.79
C TYR A 64 1.45 2.28 -8.72
N LEU A 65 1.91 3.49 -9.07
CA LEU A 65 1.07 4.66 -9.31
C LEU A 65 1.25 5.08 -10.75
N GLN A 66 0.17 5.36 -11.44
CA GLN A 66 0.21 5.72 -12.86
C GLN A 66 -0.72 6.88 -13.17
N LYS A 67 -0.32 7.73 -14.11
CA LYS A 67 -1.17 8.77 -14.67
C LYS A 67 -2.20 8.13 -15.58
N GLU A 68 -3.47 8.51 -15.45
CA GLU A 68 -4.52 7.99 -16.32
C GLU A 68 -4.27 8.38 -17.77
N ARG A 69 -4.55 7.45 -18.68
CA ARG A 69 -4.37 7.63 -20.13
C ARG A 69 -2.93 8.00 -20.51
N ASN A 70 -1.98 7.52 -19.72
CA ASN A 70 -0.55 7.76 -19.92
C ASN A 70 0.21 6.55 -19.44
N SER A 71 1.36 6.28 -20.04
CA SER A 71 2.18 5.13 -19.67
C SER A 71 3.20 5.43 -18.54
N PHE A 72 3.32 6.69 -18.12
CA PHE A 72 4.28 7.06 -17.11
C PHE A 72 3.88 6.50 -15.74
N THR A 73 4.81 5.82 -15.08
CA THR A 73 4.54 5.04 -13.89
C THR A 73 5.57 5.34 -12.80
N TRP A 74 5.09 5.41 -11.56
CA TRP A 74 5.94 5.30 -10.37
C TRP A 74 5.78 3.90 -9.82
N VAL A 75 6.87 3.16 -9.75
CA VAL A 75 6.89 1.77 -9.32
C VAL A 75 7.08 1.73 -7.80
N ILE A 76 6.30 0.90 -7.11
CA ILE A 76 6.51 0.63 -5.69
C ILE A 76 7.44 -0.58 -5.60
N LEU A 77 8.70 -0.33 -5.27
CA LEU A 77 9.72 -1.37 -5.17
C LEU A 77 9.60 -2.17 -3.89
N ASP A 78 9.17 -1.52 -2.81
CA ASP A 78 9.03 -2.16 -1.52
C ASP A 78 7.89 -1.51 -0.75
N ALA A 79 7.18 -2.30 0.03
CA ALA A 79 6.10 -1.84 0.89
C ALA A 79 6.17 -2.60 2.20
N LYS A 80 6.25 -1.86 3.30
CA LYS A 80 6.29 -2.43 4.63
C LYS A 80 5.06 -1.97 5.40
N ILE A 81 4.20 -2.91 5.75
CA ILE A 81 3.02 -2.65 6.58
C ILE A 81 3.52 -2.45 8.02
N THR A 82 3.34 -1.24 8.55
CA THR A 82 3.83 -0.85 9.87
C THR A 82 2.74 -0.90 10.92
N SER A 83 1.48 -0.85 10.51
CA SER A 83 0.32 -1.00 11.39
C SER A 83 -0.86 -1.48 10.53
N PRO A 84 -2.00 -1.86 11.12
CA PRO A 84 -3.14 -2.34 10.32
C PRO A 84 -3.60 -1.39 9.23
N ARG A 85 -3.35 -0.08 9.39
CA ARG A 85 -3.81 0.93 8.43
C ARG A 85 -2.69 1.75 7.80
N GLU A 86 -1.43 1.41 8.05
CA GLU A 86 -0.29 2.20 7.57
C GLU A 86 0.78 1.32 6.94
N ALA A 87 1.38 1.81 5.86
CA ALA A 87 2.50 1.16 5.20
C ALA A 87 3.49 2.21 4.72
N THR A 88 4.78 1.87 4.78
CA THR A 88 5.86 2.69 4.24
C THR A 88 6.29 2.14 2.90
N LEU A 89 6.42 3.02 1.91
CA LEU A 89 6.69 2.65 0.52
C LEU A 89 8.01 3.22 0.05
N GLN A 90 8.74 2.42 -0.75
CA GLN A 90 9.86 2.90 -1.54
C GLN A 90 9.43 2.91 -2.99
N MET A 91 9.50 4.07 -3.63
CA MET A 91 9.02 4.26 -4.99
C MET A 91 10.14 4.79 -5.89
N ILE A 92 10.10 4.40 -7.15
CA ILE A 92 11.03 4.87 -8.17
C ILE A 92 10.24 5.26 -9.42
N ASN A 93 10.70 6.29 -10.13
CA ASN A 93 10.02 6.72 -11.35
C ASN A 93 10.30 5.76 -12.51
N ASP A 94 9.58 5.98 -13.60
CA ASP A 94 9.63 5.13 -14.80
C ASP A 94 11.03 5.07 -15.42
N TYR A 95 11.81 6.14 -15.27
CA TYR A 95 13.17 6.20 -15.81
C TYR A 95 14.24 5.63 -14.88
N GLY A 96 13.87 5.30 -13.64
CA GLY A 96 14.82 4.81 -12.64
C GLY A 96 15.77 5.88 -12.09
N SER A 97 15.50 7.15 -12.36
CA SER A 97 16.38 8.25 -11.98
C SER A 97 16.04 8.91 -10.65
N ASP A 98 14.76 8.87 -10.27
CA ASP A 98 14.27 9.53 -9.06
C ASP A 98 13.56 8.51 -8.16
N ASP A 99 13.94 8.53 -6.89
CA ASP A 99 13.29 7.67 -5.88
C ASP A 99 12.74 8.52 -4.74
N LEU A 100 11.75 7.98 -4.05
CA LEU A 100 11.17 8.63 -2.89
C LEU A 100 10.65 7.60 -1.89
N THR A 101 10.53 8.06 -0.65
CA THR A 101 9.87 7.33 0.43
C THR A 101 8.53 7.98 0.70
N ALA A 102 7.49 7.17 0.83
CA ALA A 102 6.14 7.63 1.10
C ALA A 102 5.47 6.76 2.14
N GLU A 103 4.37 7.25 2.67
CA GLU A 103 3.51 6.50 3.59
C GLU A 103 2.10 6.46 3.01
N LEU A 104 1.49 5.29 3.04
CA LEU A 104 0.09 5.13 2.65
C LEU A 104 -0.71 4.76 3.88
N GLU A 105 -1.73 5.56 4.18
CA GLU A 105 -2.59 5.35 5.33
C GLU A 105 -4.05 5.20 4.88
N GLN A 106 -4.74 4.18 5.38
CA GLN A 106 -6.18 4.05 5.21
C GLN A 106 -6.90 4.87 6.29
N LYS A 107 -7.67 5.87 5.88
CA LYS A 107 -8.45 6.71 6.80
C LYS A 107 -9.78 6.07 7.18
N ASP A 108 -10.44 5.49 6.20
CA ASP A 108 -11.69 4.72 6.37
C ASP A 108 -11.77 3.68 5.25
N ASP A 109 -12.88 2.94 5.18
CA ASP A 109 -12.99 1.81 4.26
C ASP A 109 -12.75 2.18 2.79
N SER A 110 -12.95 3.43 2.41
CA SER A 110 -12.83 3.87 1.03
C SER A 110 -11.79 4.95 0.79
N THR A 111 -11.16 5.50 1.84
CA THR A 111 -10.28 6.65 1.73
C THR A 111 -8.88 6.33 2.19
N TYR A 112 -7.90 6.65 1.34
CA TYR A 112 -6.48 6.46 1.61
C TYR A 112 -5.76 7.78 1.40
N VAL A 113 -4.67 7.99 2.14
CA VAL A 113 -3.83 9.17 2.03
C VAL A 113 -2.39 8.74 1.78
N LEU A 114 -1.82 9.26 0.71
CA LEU A 114 -0.41 9.06 0.38
C LEU A 114 0.36 10.31 0.80
N ARG A 115 1.38 10.14 1.65
CA ARG A 115 2.24 11.23 2.10
C ARG A 115 3.66 11.00 1.61
N GLN A 116 4.23 11.99 0.96
CA GLN A 116 5.63 11.95 0.55
C GLN A 116 6.49 12.33 1.76
N LEU A 117 7.37 11.42 2.17
CA LEU A 117 8.20 11.63 3.37
C LEU A 117 9.56 12.21 3.04
N GLY A 118 10.17 11.79 1.93
CA GLY A 118 11.50 12.26 1.56
C GLY A 118 11.94 11.75 0.20
N GLY A 119 13.05 12.26 -0.30
CA GLY A 119 13.55 11.93 -1.62
C GLY A 119 13.01 12.88 -2.69
N ALA A 120 12.82 12.36 -3.90
CA ALA A 120 12.30 13.13 -5.01
C ALA A 120 10.83 13.51 -4.81
N THR A 121 10.38 14.53 -5.53
CA THR A 121 8.97 14.91 -5.54
C THR A 121 8.20 14.05 -6.53
N LEU A 122 7.06 13.53 -6.09
CA LEU A 122 6.16 12.78 -6.95
C LEU A 122 5.58 13.73 -8.02
N LYS A 123 5.80 13.40 -9.28
CA LYS A 123 5.34 14.21 -10.41
C LYS A 123 4.91 13.31 -11.55
N VAL A 124 3.98 13.79 -12.36
CA VAL A 124 3.44 13.06 -13.49
C VAL A 124 3.32 13.98 -14.70
N PRO A 125 3.30 13.44 -15.93
CA PRO A 125 3.10 14.26 -17.11
C PRO A 125 1.67 14.83 -17.20
N LYS A 126 1.56 16.08 -17.60
CA LYS A 126 0.27 16.70 -17.91
C LYS A 126 0.49 17.77 -18.99
N ASN A 127 -0.18 17.59 -20.15
CA ASN A 127 -0.14 18.56 -21.27
C ASN A 127 1.30 18.86 -21.70
N GLY A 128 2.16 17.84 -21.79
CA GLY A 128 3.55 18.00 -22.21
C GLY A 128 4.48 18.58 -21.18
N LYS A 129 4.03 18.74 -19.94
CA LYS A 129 4.83 19.28 -18.83
C LYS A 129 4.77 18.35 -17.63
N TRP A 130 5.70 18.54 -16.71
CA TRP A 130 5.68 17.81 -15.44
C TRP A 130 4.80 18.56 -14.45
N GLN A 131 3.84 17.83 -13.86
CA GLN A 131 2.99 18.33 -12.78
C GLN A 131 3.42 17.69 -11.48
N LYS A 132 3.84 18.50 -10.52
CA LYS A 132 4.12 18.04 -9.16
C LYS A 132 2.81 17.72 -8.45
N LEU A 133 2.77 16.59 -7.79
CA LEU A 133 1.63 16.22 -6.97
C LEU A 133 1.79 16.78 -5.55
N PRO A 134 0.67 17.08 -4.86
CA PRO A 134 0.73 17.54 -3.47
C PRO A 134 1.46 16.54 -2.59
N ARG A 135 2.12 17.05 -1.57
CA ARG A 135 2.85 16.21 -0.61
C ARG A 135 1.93 15.21 0.08
N THR A 136 0.68 15.60 0.29
CA THR A 136 -0.37 14.73 0.82
C THR A 136 -1.46 14.63 -0.23
N LEU A 137 -1.74 13.41 -0.67
CA LEU A 137 -2.67 13.14 -1.76
C LEU A 137 -3.69 12.10 -1.33
N GLU A 138 -4.97 12.43 -1.48
CA GLU A 138 -6.06 11.54 -1.10
C GLU A 138 -6.47 10.65 -2.27
N PHE A 139 -6.72 9.38 -1.97
CA PHE A 139 -7.22 8.41 -2.93
C PHE A 139 -8.53 7.81 -2.42
N LYS A 140 -9.36 7.38 -3.35
CA LYS A 140 -10.56 6.60 -3.05
C LYS A 140 -10.43 5.19 -3.60
N ARG A 141 -10.91 4.22 -2.84
CA ARG A 141 -10.97 2.83 -3.31
C ARG A 141 -11.94 2.73 -4.47
N LYS A 142 -11.50 2.18 -5.56
CA LYS A 142 -12.35 1.88 -6.72
C LYS A 142 -13.09 0.58 -6.44
N LYS A 143 -14.38 0.60 -6.67
CA LYS A 143 -15.21 -0.60 -6.51
C LYS A 143 -15.16 -1.51 -7.73
#